data_72ec47494a395dd5039f8b4b7fe5314b
#
_entry.id   72ec47494a395dd5039f8b4b7fe5314b
#
_cell.length_a   1.000
_cell.length_b   1.000
_cell.length_c   1.000
_cell.angle_alpha   90.00
_cell.angle_beta   90.00
_cell.angle_gamma   90.00
#
_symmetry.space_group_name_H-M   'P 1'
#
loop_
_entity.id
_entity.type
_entity.pdbx_description
1 polymer ?
#
loop_
_entity_poly.entity_id
_entity_poly.type
_entity_poly.pdbx_seq_one_letter_code
_entity_poly.pdbx_strand_id
1 'polypeptide(L)'
;MIETDILIIGAGPTGLFTVFEAGLLQLKCHIIDALPQPGGQLAELYPKKPIFDIPGYPSVLAGDLVVNLMEQIKQFQPGFTLAETAETIDKLDDGTFIVTTNKGTQHHAKAVAIAGGLGTFEPRKPTIDNIAFYEEKGVEYFVKDPELFRNKRIVIAGGGDSAVDWSIFLSNVASQVTLIHRRNEFRGALDSVEKVQELKQQKIGRAHV
;
A
#
# COMPACT_ATOMS: atom_id res chain seq x y z
N MET A 1 -28.56 2.71 8.56
CA MET A 1 -27.40 2.51 9.45
C MET A 1 -26.99 1.05 9.34
N ILE A 2 -25.73 0.75 9.25
CA ILE A 2 -25.17 -0.61 9.12
C ILE A 2 -24.73 -1.09 10.50
N GLU A 3 -25.23 -2.26 10.94
CA GLU A 3 -24.93 -2.83 12.25
C GLU A 3 -23.85 -3.91 12.14
N THR A 4 -22.84 -3.85 13.01
CA THR A 4 -21.76 -4.82 13.06
C THR A 4 -21.19 -4.98 14.47
N ASP A 5 -20.47 -6.08 14.77
CA ASP A 5 -19.78 -6.20 16.04
C ASP A 5 -18.46 -5.41 16.01
N ILE A 6 -17.68 -5.55 14.93
CA ILE A 6 -16.42 -4.83 14.74
C ILE A 6 -16.47 -4.07 13.42
N LEU A 7 -16.28 -2.76 13.49
CA LEU A 7 -16.02 -1.93 12.32
C LEU A 7 -14.51 -1.78 12.13
N ILE A 8 -14.02 -2.06 10.92
CA ILE A 8 -12.60 -2.00 10.59
C ILE A 8 -12.40 -0.84 9.61
N ILE A 9 -11.50 0.08 9.93
CA ILE A 9 -11.14 1.21 9.05
C ILE A 9 -9.83 0.86 8.35
N GLY A 10 -9.92 0.56 7.06
CA GLY A 10 -8.82 0.14 6.19
C GLY A 10 -8.93 -1.33 5.77
N ALA A 11 -9.03 -1.57 4.45
CA ALA A 11 -9.09 -2.90 3.83
C ALA A 11 -7.71 -3.38 3.33
N GLY A 12 -6.63 -2.88 3.91
CA GLY A 12 -5.28 -3.41 3.70
C GLY A 12 -5.08 -4.78 4.37
N PRO A 13 -3.89 -5.41 4.24
CA PRO A 13 -3.63 -6.75 4.80
C PRO A 13 -3.98 -6.89 6.28
N THR A 14 -3.66 -5.87 7.09
CA THR A 14 -3.98 -5.86 8.52
C THR A 14 -5.49 -5.87 8.77
N GLY A 15 -6.26 -5.04 8.04
CA GLY A 15 -7.72 -5.00 8.17
C GLY A 15 -8.36 -6.31 7.72
N LEU A 16 -7.90 -6.88 6.60
CA LEU A 16 -8.38 -8.18 6.13
C LEU A 16 -8.07 -9.29 7.14
N PHE A 17 -6.86 -9.32 7.69
CA PHE A 17 -6.51 -10.32 8.71
C PHE A 17 -7.28 -10.11 10.02
N THR A 18 -7.64 -8.88 10.38
CA THR A 18 -8.52 -8.59 11.52
C THR A 18 -9.89 -9.25 11.36
N VAL A 19 -10.44 -9.29 10.14
CA VAL A 19 -11.69 -10.03 9.86
C VAL A 19 -11.53 -11.53 10.15
N PHE A 20 -10.39 -12.12 9.77
CA PHE A 20 -10.13 -13.53 10.02
C PHE A 20 -10.14 -13.84 11.53
N GLU A 21 -9.38 -13.08 12.32
CA GLU A 21 -9.31 -13.26 13.77
C GLU A 21 -10.66 -13.03 14.47
N ALA A 22 -11.39 -11.98 14.07
CA ALA A 22 -12.73 -11.70 14.60
C ALA A 22 -13.74 -12.79 14.21
N GLY A 23 -13.65 -13.30 12.99
CA GLY A 23 -14.50 -14.37 12.48
C GLY A 23 -14.35 -15.68 13.25
N LEU A 24 -13.12 -16.02 13.68
CA LEU A 24 -12.88 -17.17 14.57
C LEU A 24 -13.62 -17.03 15.91
N LEU A 25 -13.86 -15.81 16.36
CA LEU A 25 -14.64 -15.50 17.56
C LEU A 25 -16.14 -15.33 17.27
N GLN A 26 -16.60 -15.65 16.06
CA GLN A 26 -17.97 -15.49 15.58
C GLN A 26 -18.49 -14.04 15.63
N LEU A 27 -17.58 -13.06 15.52
CA LEU A 27 -17.93 -11.65 15.49
C LEU A 27 -18.14 -11.20 14.03
N LYS A 28 -19.23 -10.46 13.79
CA LYS A 28 -19.50 -9.87 12.49
C LYS A 28 -18.60 -8.66 12.25
N CYS A 29 -17.99 -8.59 11.07
CA CYS A 29 -17.15 -7.49 10.67
C CYS A 29 -17.72 -6.72 9.49
N HIS A 30 -17.51 -5.41 9.51
CA HIS A 30 -17.70 -4.53 8.35
C HIS A 30 -16.45 -3.68 8.17
N ILE A 31 -16.00 -3.50 6.92
CA ILE A 31 -14.79 -2.75 6.57
C ILE A 31 -15.17 -1.48 5.81
N ILE A 32 -14.56 -0.36 6.19
CA ILE A 32 -14.59 0.89 5.41
C ILE A 32 -13.21 1.09 4.79
N ASP A 33 -13.15 1.42 3.49
CA ASP A 33 -11.90 1.81 2.83
C ASP A 33 -12.13 2.94 1.81
N ALA A 34 -11.19 3.88 1.76
CA ALA A 34 -11.20 4.99 0.81
C ALA A 34 -11.01 4.53 -0.65
N LEU A 35 -10.37 3.39 -0.86
CA LEU A 35 -10.17 2.81 -2.19
C LEU A 35 -11.41 2.06 -2.68
N PRO A 36 -11.61 1.98 -4.00
CA PRO A 36 -12.75 1.27 -4.59
C PRO A 36 -12.62 -0.26 -4.53
N GLN A 37 -11.47 -0.77 -4.06
CA GLN A 37 -11.20 -2.20 -3.94
C GLN A 37 -10.38 -2.50 -2.67
N PRO A 38 -10.53 -3.69 -2.07
CA PRO A 38 -9.70 -4.14 -0.97
C PRO A 38 -8.23 -4.34 -1.39
N GLY A 39 -7.33 -4.32 -0.39
CA GLY A 39 -5.90 -4.61 -0.55
C GLY A 39 -4.99 -3.44 -0.18
N GLY A 40 -5.53 -2.23 -0.04
CA GLY A 40 -4.76 -1.06 0.37
C GLY A 40 -3.57 -0.81 -0.55
N GLN A 41 -2.41 -0.48 0.04
CA GLN A 41 -1.19 -0.18 -0.72
C GLN A 41 -0.71 -1.34 -1.60
N LEU A 42 -0.91 -2.59 -1.17
CA LEU A 42 -0.47 -3.77 -1.91
C LEU A 42 -1.18 -3.91 -3.26
N ALA A 43 -2.46 -3.64 -3.29
CA ALA A 43 -3.25 -3.69 -4.52
C ALA A 43 -3.07 -2.43 -5.37
N GLU A 44 -2.97 -1.25 -4.73
CA GLU A 44 -2.99 0.03 -5.45
C GLU A 44 -1.61 0.45 -5.97
N LEU A 45 -0.54 0.24 -5.18
CA LEU A 45 0.75 0.83 -5.49
C LEU A 45 1.75 -0.13 -6.16
N TYR A 46 1.76 -1.42 -5.76
CA TYR A 46 2.78 -2.36 -6.20
C TYR A 46 2.30 -3.82 -6.25
N PRO A 47 1.16 -4.11 -6.90
CA PRO A 47 0.59 -5.47 -6.89
C PRO A 47 1.53 -6.54 -7.45
N LYS A 48 2.41 -6.17 -8.38
CA LYS A 48 3.39 -7.07 -9.03
C LYS A 48 4.78 -7.04 -8.36
N LYS A 49 4.93 -6.39 -7.21
CA LYS A 49 6.18 -6.40 -6.45
C LYS A 49 6.24 -7.66 -5.58
N PRO A 50 7.33 -8.45 -5.63
CA PRO A 50 7.55 -9.50 -4.64
C PRO A 50 7.87 -8.87 -3.27
N ILE A 51 7.25 -9.41 -2.22
CA ILE A 51 7.49 -9.04 -0.83
C ILE A 51 7.98 -10.28 -0.07
N PHE A 52 8.83 -10.08 0.94
CA PHE A 52 9.59 -11.14 1.60
C PHE A 52 9.35 -11.16 3.12
N ASP A 53 8.59 -10.24 3.64
CA ASP A 53 8.36 -9.99 5.07
C ASP A 53 7.04 -10.58 5.60
N ILE A 54 6.46 -11.52 4.85
CA ILE A 54 5.24 -12.21 5.24
C ILE A 54 5.61 -13.60 5.81
N PRO A 55 5.34 -13.86 7.10
CA PRO A 55 5.63 -15.15 7.72
C PRO A 55 5.01 -16.31 6.94
N GLY A 56 5.79 -17.37 6.71
CA GLY A 56 5.35 -18.56 5.97
C GLY A 56 5.49 -18.48 4.45
N TYR A 57 5.84 -17.31 3.89
CA TYR A 57 6.16 -17.14 2.48
C TYR A 57 7.63 -16.75 2.28
N PRO A 58 8.43 -17.56 1.58
CA PRO A 58 9.78 -17.13 1.17
C PRO A 58 9.73 -15.87 0.29
N SER A 59 8.69 -15.75 -0.52
CA SER A 59 8.34 -14.58 -1.32
C SER A 59 6.91 -14.74 -1.80
N VAL A 60 6.17 -13.64 -1.92
CA VAL A 60 4.82 -13.59 -2.48
C VAL A 60 4.63 -12.26 -3.21
N LEU A 61 3.89 -12.25 -4.33
CA LEU A 61 3.51 -11.00 -4.95
C LEU A 61 2.49 -10.26 -4.05
N ALA A 62 2.65 -8.96 -3.94
CA ALA A 62 1.78 -8.14 -3.09
C ALA A 62 0.29 -8.29 -3.44
N GLY A 63 -0.04 -8.35 -4.73
CA GLY A 63 -1.40 -8.61 -5.20
C GLY A 63 -1.90 -10.02 -4.86
N ASP A 64 -1.05 -11.04 -4.97
CA ASP A 64 -1.41 -12.43 -4.66
C ASP A 64 -1.69 -12.60 -3.16
N LEU A 65 -0.93 -11.89 -2.31
CA LEU A 65 -1.22 -11.88 -0.88
C LEU A 65 -2.62 -11.32 -0.59
N VAL A 66 -3.03 -10.26 -1.27
CA VAL A 66 -4.39 -9.70 -1.13
C VAL A 66 -5.45 -10.72 -1.57
N VAL A 67 -5.24 -11.41 -2.69
CA VAL A 67 -6.15 -12.47 -3.16
C VAL A 67 -6.28 -13.57 -2.11
N ASN A 68 -5.16 -14.02 -1.54
CA ASN A 68 -5.16 -15.06 -0.51
C ASN A 68 -5.89 -14.61 0.76
N LEU A 69 -5.68 -13.38 1.22
CA LEU A 69 -6.37 -12.82 2.38
C LEU A 69 -7.89 -12.70 2.13
N MET A 70 -8.29 -12.26 0.96
CA MET A 70 -9.71 -12.18 0.58
C MET A 70 -10.37 -13.56 0.57
N GLU A 71 -9.70 -14.59 0.04
CA GLU A 71 -10.22 -15.96 0.07
C GLU A 71 -10.29 -16.50 1.50
N GLN A 72 -9.29 -16.19 2.34
CA GLN A 72 -9.25 -16.61 3.75
C GLN A 72 -10.45 -16.08 4.55
N ILE A 73 -10.86 -14.84 4.32
CA ILE A 73 -11.97 -14.20 5.06
C ILE A 73 -13.36 -14.47 4.46
N LYS A 74 -13.44 -15.00 3.26
CA LYS A 74 -14.69 -15.23 2.53
C LYS A 74 -15.72 -16.04 3.33
N GLN A 75 -15.27 -17.02 4.09
CA GLN A 75 -16.12 -17.85 4.95
C GLN A 75 -16.89 -17.05 6.01
N PHE A 76 -16.36 -15.90 6.44
CA PHE A 76 -16.96 -15.04 7.47
C PHE A 76 -17.88 -13.94 6.90
N GLN A 77 -17.95 -13.81 5.58
CA GLN A 77 -18.84 -12.91 4.83
C GLN A 77 -18.83 -11.46 5.37
N PRO A 78 -17.66 -10.81 5.51
CA PRO A 78 -17.61 -9.44 5.99
C PRO A 78 -18.34 -8.49 5.03
N GLY A 79 -18.95 -7.44 5.59
CA GLY A 79 -19.47 -6.34 4.79
C GLY A 79 -18.37 -5.36 4.37
N PHE A 80 -18.58 -4.64 3.27
CA PHE A 80 -17.65 -3.61 2.79
C PHE A 80 -18.39 -2.33 2.43
N THR A 81 -17.83 -1.19 2.86
CA THR A 81 -18.15 0.16 2.37
C THR A 81 -16.87 0.70 1.75
N LEU A 82 -16.79 0.60 0.42
CA LEU A 82 -15.61 0.99 -0.37
C LEU A 82 -15.80 2.36 -1.03
N ALA A 83 -14.69 2.99 -1.43
CA ALA A 83 -14.67 4.34 -1.99
C ALA A 83 -15.30 5.38 -1.04
N GLU A 84 -15.20 5.14 0.27
CA GLU A 84 -15.63 6.05 1.33
C GLU A 84 -14.59 6.12 2.43
N THR A 85 -14.40 7.30 2.99
CA THR A 85 -13.46 7.55 4.10
C THR A 85 -14.23 7.72 5.40
N ALA A 86 -13.85 7.02 6.46
CA ALA A 86 -14.36 7.29 7.80
C ALA A 86 -13.94 8.72 8.21
N GLU A 87 -14.92 9.56 8.55
CA GLU A 87 -14.71 10.98 8.83
C GLU A 87 -14.87 11.30 10.31
N THR A 88 -15.91 10.73 10.95
CA THR A 88 -16.12 10.89 12.38
C THR A 88 -16.28 9.55 13.07
N ILE A 89 -15.89 9.49 14.34
CA ILE A 89 -16.09 8.36 15.25
C ILE A 89 -16.67 8.92 16.54
N ASP A 90 -17.93 8.67 16.80
CA ASP A 90 -18.65 9.12 17.97
C ASP A 90 -18.91 7.95 18.92
N LYS A 91 -18.40 8.05 20.15
CA LYS A 91 -18.67 7.07 21.19
C LYS A 91 -19.98 7.40 21.90
N LEU A 92 -20.87 6.42 22.00
CA LEU A 92 -22.15 6.54 22.68
C LEU A 92 -22.05 6.21 24.17
N ASP A 93 -23.07 6.61 24.95
CA ASP A 93 -23.14 6.40 26.41
C ASP A 93 -23.14 4.91 26.81
N ASP A 94 -23.64 4.04 25.93
CA ASP A 94 -23.63 2.57 26.13
C ASP A 94 -22.30 1.92 25.80
N GLY A 95 -21.31 2.72 25.38
CA GLY A 95 -19.95 2.28 25.05
C GLY A 95 -19.77 1.84 23.60
N THR A 96 -20.82 1.83 22.79
CA THR A 96 -20.76 1.54 21.34
C THR A 96 -20.31 2.77 20.54
N PHE A 97 -20.15 2.62 19.22
CA PHE A 97 -19.62 3.66 18.35
C PHE A 97 -20.52 3.88 17.13
N ILE A 98 -20.70 5.13 16.74
CA ILE A 98 -21.20 5.49 15.42
C ILE A 98 -20.03 6.05 14.61
N VAL A 99 -19.79 5.47 13.43
CA VAL A 99 -18.82 5.99 12.47
C VAL A 99 -19.56 6.48 11.24
N THR A 100 -19.30 7.73 10.87
CA THR A 100 -19.91 8.36 9.69
C THR A 100 -18.83 8.57 8.63
N THR A 101 -19.15 8.21 7.39
CA THR A 101 -18.25 8.40 6.26
C THR A 101 -18.44 9.78 5.61
N ASN A 102 -17.49 10.18 4.77
CA ASN A 102 -17.53 11.40 3.96
C ASN A 102 -18.74 11.47 2.98
N LYS A 103 -19.46 10.36 2.79
CA LYS A 103 -20.71 10.31 2.01
C LYS A 103 -21.95 10.21 2.87
N GLY A 104 -21.79 10.28 4.20
CA GLY A 104 -22.89 10.23 5.16
C GLY A 104 -23.37 8.81 5.48
N THR A 105 -22.67 7.77 5.02
CA THR A 105 -22.99 6.38 5.42
C THR A 105 -22.64 6.18 6.90
N GLN A 106 -23.59 5.68 7.67
CA GLN A 106 -23.44 5.47 9.11
C GLN A 106 -23.33 3.99 9.46
N HIS A 107 -22.35 3.69 10.30
CA HIS A 107 -22.06 2.36 10.83
C HIS A 107 -22.15 2.41 12.35
N HIS A 108 -22.89 1.48 12.95
CA HIS A 108 -22.96 1.29 14.40
C HIS A 108 -22.20 0.01 14.77
N ALA A 109 -21.26 0.11 15.69
CA ALA A 109 -20.38 -0.97 16.06
C ALA A 109 -20.09 -1.03 17.55
N LYS A 110 -19.86 -2.24 18.09
CA LYS A 110 -19.43 -2.45 19.48
C LYS A 110 -17.97 -2.09 19.68
N ALA A 111 -17.15 -2.26 18.62
CA ALA A 111 -15.74 -1.91 18.62
C ALA A 111 -15.31 -1.36 17.25
N VAL A 112 -14.29 -0.51 17.26
CA VAL A 112 -13.66 0.02 16.03
C VAL A 112 -12.19 -0.36 16.02
N ALA A 113 -11.75 -1.02 14.95
CA ALA A 113 -10.36 -1.33 14.68
C ALA A 113 -9.81 -0.39 13.60
N ILE A 114 -8.76 0.37 13.91
CA ILE A 114 -8.13 1.29 12.96
C ILE A 114 -6.93 0.59 12.32
N ALA A 115 -7.04 0.25 11.03
CA ALA A 115 -6.02 -0.39 10.20
C ALA A 115 -5.71 0.45 8.95
N GLY A 116 -5.81 1.78 9.06
CA GLY A 116 -5.76 2.76 7.96
C GLY A 116 -4.39 2.94 7.29
N GLY A 117 -3.34 2.24 7.74
CA GLY A 117 -2.02 2.33 7.15
C GLY A 117 -1.48 3.76 7.14
N LEU A 118 -1.08 4.26 5.96
CA LEU A 118 -0.64 5.65 5.76
C LEU A 118 -1.80 6.62 5.51
N GLY A 119 -3.05 6.15 5.61
CA GLY A 119 -4.24 6.93 5.26
C GLY A 119 -4.48 6.96 3.75
N THR A 120 -5.24 7.95 3.28
CA THR A 120 -5.42 8.21 1.85
C THR A 120 -4.08 8.55 1.22
N PHE A 121 -3.71 7.79 0.21
CA PHE A 121 -2.40 7.91 -0.40
C PHE A 121 -2.35 9.08 -1.37
N GLU A 122 -1.64 10.14 -0.99
CA GLU A 122 -1.27 11.22 -1.88
C GLU A 122 0.24 11.18 -2.14
N PRO A 123 0.70 11.08 -3.40
CA PRO A 123 2.12 11.07 -3.71
C PRO A 123 2.75 12.41 -3.35
N ARG A 124 3.94 12.36 -2.74
CA ARG A 124 4.74 13.57 -2.54
C ARG A 124 5.32 14.01 -3.88
N LYS A 125 4.70 15.00 -4.47
CA LYS A 125 5.13 15.56 -5.75
C LYS A 125 6.39 16.41 -5.56
N PRO A 126 7.43 16.25 -6.40
CA PRO A 126 8.59 17.14 -6.37
C PRO A 126 8.20 18.54 -6.87
N THR A 127 8.86 19.56 -6.30
CA THR A 127 8.66 20.96 -6.72
C THR A 127 9.49 21.22 -7.99
N ILE A 128 8.98 20.78 -9.12
CA ILE A 128 9.60 20.95 -10.44
C ILE A 128 8.59 21.64 -11.35
N ASP A 129 9.03 22.65 -12.08
CA ASP A 129 8.17 23.36 -13.01
C ASP A 129 7.58 22.42 -14.06
N ASN A 130 6.29 22.60 -14.33
CA ASN A 130 5.53 21.81 -15.31
C ASN A 130 5.45 20.30 -15.02
N ILE A 131 5.72 19.82 -13.80
CA ILE A 131 5.68 18.40 -13.46
C ILE A 131 4.33 17.75 -13.81
N ALA A 132 3.23 18.48 -13.58
CA ALA A 132 1.88 18.00 -13.87
C ALA A 132 1.64 17.68 -15.36
N PHE A 133 2.39 18.30 -16.27
CA PHE A 133 2.30 17.98 -17.71
C PHE A 133 2.89 16.60 -18.03
N TYR A 134 3.86 16.15 -17.24
CA TYR A 134 4.56 14.88 -17.44
C TYR A 134 3.99 13.73 -16.60
N GLU A 135 3.05 14.00 -15.69
CA GLU A 135 2.33 12.96 -14.94
C GLU A 135 1.63 12.01 -15.92
N GLU A 136 1.77 10.72 -15.72
CA GLU A 136 1.31 9.65 -16.63
C GLU A 136 1.93 9.66 -18.05
N LYS A 137 2.86 10.58 -18.30
CA LYS A 137 3.57 10.71 -19.58
C LYS A 137 5.09 10.58 -19.44
N GLY A 138 5.55 9.98 -18.36
CA GLY A 138 6.97 9.77 -18.07
C GLY A 138 7.35 10.09 -16.63
N VAL A 139 6.47 10.71 -15.86
CA VAL A 139 6.58 10.83 -14.40
C VAL A 139 5.51 9.96 -13.77
N GLU A 140 5.98 8.94 -13.05
CA GLU A 140 5.15 7.98 -12.35
C GLU A 140 5.48 8.04 -10.85
N TYR A 141 4.47 7.99 -10.01
CA TYR A 141 4.64 7.96 -8.56
C TYR A 141 4.58 6.56 -7.99
N PHE A 142 4.11 5.59 -8.78
CA PHE A 142 3.97 4.19 -8.45
C PHE A 142 4.38 3.28 -9.58
N VAL A 143 4.73 2.06 -9.25
CA VAL A 143 5.06 1.03 -10.23
C VAL A 143 3.98 -0.06 -10.17
N LYS A 144 2.85 0.19 -10.82
CA LYS A 144 1.76 -0.80 -10.92
C LYS A 144 2.15 -1.98 -11.82
N ASP A 145 2.84 -1.69 -12.91
CA ASP A 145 3.34 -2.70 -13.83
C ASP A 145 4.81 -2.45 -14.19
N PRO A 146 5.75 -3.24 -13.66
CA PRO A 146 7.16 -3.12 -13.98
C PRO A 146 7.49 -3.28 -15.47
N GLU A 147 6.67 -4.03 -16.23
CA GLU A 147 6.89 -4.27 -17.65
C GLU A 147 6.79 -2.98 -18.50
N LEU A 148 6.10 -1.98 -18.01
CA LEU A 148 6.04 -0.66 -18.65
C LEU A 148 7.42 0.00 -18.77
N PHE A 149 8.38 -0.41 -17.96
CA PHE A 149 9.76 0.11 -17.94
C PHE A 149 10.76 -0.75 -18.71
N ARG A 150 10.30 -1.85 -19.34
CA ARG A 150 11.17 -2.77 -20.06
C ARG A 150 11.94 -2.05 -21.17
N ASN A 151 13.27 -2.27 -21.15
CA ASN A 151 14.24 -1.68 -22.09
C ASN A 151 14.28 -0.14 -22.09
N LYS A 152 13.64 0.54 -21.13
CA LYS A 152 13.71 2.00 -20.99
C LYS A 152 14.88 2.43 -20.13
N ARG A 153 15.38 3.64 -20.35
CA ARG A 153 16.26 4.34 -19.40
C ARG A 153 15.39 5.09 -18.43
N ILE A 154 15.54 4.82 -17.14
CA ILE A 154 14.70 5.39 -16.09
C ILE A 154 15.53 6.09 -15.02
N VAL A 155 14.92 7.07 -14.39
CA VAL A 155 15.44 7.78 -13.22
C VAL A 155 14.49 7.51 -12.05
N ILE A 156 15.04 7.06 -10.93
CA ILE A 156 14.32 6.89 -9.68
C ILE A 156 14.79 7.97 -8.71
N ALA A 157 13.85 8.79 -8.23
CA ALA A 157 14.14 9.86 -7.28
C ALA A 157 13.71 9.44 -5.87
N GLY A 158 14.66 9.27 -4.97
CA GLY A 158 14.39 8.89 -3.59
C GLY A 158 15.58 8.22 -2.90
N GLY A 159 15.43 7.90 -1.62
CA GLY A 159 16.50 7.27 -0.83
C GLY A 159 15.96 6.46 0.34
N GLY A 160 14.67 6.19 0.39
CA GLY A 160 14.03 5.25 1.33
C GLY A 160 13.85 3.88 0.70
N ASP A 161 13.24 2.95 1.46
CA ASP A 161 13.02 1.56 1.06
C ASP A 161 12.42 1.43 -0.33
N SER A 162 11.33 2.15 -0.63
CA SER A 162 10.68 2.08 -1.94
C SER A 162 11.61 2.42 -3.11
N ALA A 163 12.42 3.48 -3.00
CA ALA A 163 13.33 3.87 -4.08
C ALA A 163 14.48 2.88 -4.27
N VAL A 164 15.01 2.37 -3.16
CA VAL A 164 16.10 1.38 -3.14
C VAL A 164 15.60 0.06 -3.73
N ASP A 165 14.48 -0.47 -3.24
CA ASP A 165 13.90 -1.73 -3.71
C ASP A 165 13.51 -1.68 -5.18
N TRP A 166 12.85 -0.58 -5.62
CA TRP A 166 12.51 -0.43 -7.04
C TRP A 166 13.75 -0.29 -7.93
N SER A 167 14.82 0.30 -7.43
CA SER A 167 16.10 0.36 -8.19
C SER A 167 16.68 -1.04 -8.41
N ILE A 168 16.63 -1.90 -7.39
CA ILE A 168 17.07 -3.29 -7.50
C ILE A 168 16.18 -4.06 -8.47
N PHE A 169 14.88 -3.99 -8.27
CA PHE A 169 13.92 -4.75 -9.08
C PHE A 169 13.97 -4.34 -10.56
N LEU A 170 13.88 -3.04 -10.83
CA LEU A 170 13.83 -2.50 -12.19
C LEU A 170 15.20 -2.57 -12.91
N SER A 171 16.30 -2.77 -12.20
CA SER A 171 17.60 -3.03 -12.84
C SER A 171 17.62 -4.29 -13.71
N ASN A 172 16.68 -5.21 -13.51
CA ASN A 172 16.53 -6.42 -14.32
C ASN A 172 15.49 -6.26 -15.45
N VAL A 173 14.77 -5.15 -15.48
CA VAL A 173 13.70 -4.88 -16.45
C VAL A 173 14.09 -3.74 -17.39
N ALA A 174 14.54 -2.62 -16.84
CA ALA A 174 14.97 -1.46 -17.59
C ALA A 174 16.34 -1.67 -18.25
N SER A 175 16.62 -0.93 -19.33
CA SER A 175 17.96 -0.94 -19.95
C SER A 175 18.99 -0.19 -19.11
N GLN A 176 18.55 0.81 -18.35
CA GLN A 176 19.39 1.57 -17.44
C GLN A 176 18.54 2.16 -16.32
N VAL A 177 19.02 2.06 -15.10
CA VAL A 177 18.43 2.72 -13.91
C VAL A 177 19.41 3.76 -13.39
N THR A 178 18.93 4.96 -13.11
CA THR A 178 19.69 6.01 -12.41
C THR A 178 18.96 6.35 -11.13
N LEU A 179 19.58 6.07 -9.98
CA LEU A 179 19.04 6.42 -8.68
C LEU A 179 19.60 7.78 -8.23
N ILE A 180 18.71 8.77 -8.03
CA ILE A 180 19.07 10.09 -7.55
C ILE A 180 18.59 10.31 -6.13
N HIS A 181 19.45 10.87 -5.28
CA HIS A 181 19.14 11.17 -3.89
C HIS A 181 19.91 12.39 -3.40
N ARG A 182 19.20 13.27 -2.65
CA ARG A 182 19.76 14.53 -2.10
C ARG A 182 20.77 14.35 -0.96
N ARG A 183 20.90 13.14 -0.40
CA ARG A 183 21.81 12.85 0.73
C ARG A 183 22.84 11.81 0.31
N ASN A 184 23.96 11.79 1.06
CA ASN A 184 25.04 10.82 0.83
C ASN A 184 24.63 9.38 1.22
N GLU A 185 23.67 9.22 2.13
CA GLU A 185 23.26 7.94 2.69
C GLU A 185 21.80 7.63 2.36
N PHE A 186 21.53 6.38 2.02
CA PHE A 186 20.17 5.87 1.88
C PHE A 186 19.58 5.50 3.25
N ARG A 187 18.26 5.54 3.36
CA ARG A 187 17.50 5.17 4.55
C ARG A 187 16.75 3.84 4.39
N GLY A 188 17.07 3.07 3.36
CA GLY A 188 16.50 1.75 3.13
C GLY A 188 17.09 0.70 4.06
N ALA A 189 16.48 -0.50 4.06
CA ALA A 189 17.02 -1.66 4.75
C ALA A 189 18.47 -1.92 4.34
N LEU A 190 19.33 -2.28 5.30
CA LEU A 190 20.78 -2.44 5.06
C LEU A 190 21.08 -3.39 3.91
N ASP A 191 20.43 -4.56 3.88
CA ASP A 191 20.58 -5.55 2.83
C ASP A 191 20.22 -4.99 1.43
N SER A 192 19.15 -4.21 1.33
CA SER A 192 18.76 -3.57 0.07
C SER A 192 19.74 -2.48 -0.35
N VAL A 193 20.29 -1.72 0.60
CA VAL A 193 21.30 -0.69 0.33
C VAL A 193 22.61 -1.33 -0.15
N GLU A 194 23.06 -2.43 0.45
CA GLU A 194 24.23 -3.20 0.02
C GLU A 194 24.06 -3.72 -1.42
N LYS A 195 22.90 -4.31 -1.74
CA LYS A 195 22.58 -4.76 -3.11
C LYS A 195 22.63 -3.63 -4.15
N VAL A 196 22.12 -2.44 -3.81
CA VAL A 196 22.25 -1.27 -4.72
C VAL A 196 23.70 -0.88 -4.92
N GLN A 197 24.57 -0.95 -3.89
CA GLN A 197 25.99 -0.65 -4.04
C GLN A 197 26.72 -1.67 -4.94
N GLU A 198 26.39 -2.94 -4.83
CA GLU A 198 26.90 -4.00 -5.71
C GLU A 198 26.48 -3.79 -7.17
N LEU A 199 25.21 -3.48 -7.40
CA LEU A 199 24.64 -3.22 -8.73
C LEU A 199 25.14 -1.91 -9.36
N LYS A 200 25.63 -0.97 -8.56
CA LYS A 200 26.16 0.32 -9.03
C LYS A 200 27.28 0.16 -10.07
N GLN A 201 28.09 -0.86 -9.94
CA GLN A 201 29.20 -1.13 -10.87
C GLN A 201 28.74 -1.76 -12.19
N GLN A 202 27.53 -2.30 -12.24
CA GLN A 202 27.04 -3.11 -13.36
C GLN A 202 25.82 -2.54 -14.08
N LYS A 203 24.85 -2.02 -13.35
CA LYS A 203 23.50 -1.73 -13.89
C LYS A 203 22.86 -0.42 -13.41
N ILE A 204 23.28 0.12 -12.26
CA ILE A 204 22.64 1.30 -11.66
C ILE A 204 23.62 2.47 -11.61
N GLY A 205 23.31 3.54 -12.34
CA GLY A 205 24.00 4.82 -12.21
C GLY A 205 23.55 5.55 -10.95
N ARG A 206 24.45 6.30 -10.28
CA ARG A 206 24.11 7.19 -9.17
C ARG A 206 24.39 8.63 -9.54
N ALA A 207 23.43 9.51 -9.34
CA ALA A 207 23.62 10.95 -9.42
C ALA A 207 23.30 11.60 -8.06
N HIS A 208 24.14 12.55 -7.66
CA HIS A 208 23.87 13.47 -6.55
C HIS A 208 23.18 14.72 -7.10
N VAL A 209 22.11 15.15 -6.41
CA VAL A 209 21.46 16.44 -6.64
C VAL A 209 21.61 17.27 -5.39
#